data_fa19ab14daa0d19c47c469214f384b6c
#
_entry.id   fa19ab14daa0d19c47c469214f384b6c
#
_cell.length_a   1.000
_cell.length_b   1.000
_cell.length_c   1.000
_cell.angle_alpha   90.00
_cell.angle_beta   90.00
_cell.angle_gamma   90.00
#
_symmetry.space_group_name_H-M   'P 1'
#
loop_
_entity.id
_entity.type
_entity.pdbx_description
1 polymer ?
#
loop_
_entity_poly.entity_id
_entity_poly.type
_entity_poly.pdbx_seq_one_letter_code
_entity_poly.pdbx_strand_id
1 'polypeptide(L)'
;GIDVDHFSPQDSTQLRKHLGLERKKVIVSVGRLVHRKGQDRLIESMPKILEKSPDAHLLMVGQGPYLEHLAKLVAINNLSEHVSFIGRIQYAELPEYICAGDVFAMPSRSRLAGLEVEGLGIVYLEASACGLPVVAGASGGAPDAVLQGVTGLVVDGNNLDEIAEAIATL
;
A
#
# COMPACT_ATOMS: atom_id res chain seq x y z
N GLY A 1 -6.28 -2.50 19.62
CA GLY A 1 -6.25 -3.71 18.86
C GLY A 1 -7.09 -3.64 17.60
N ILE A 2 -7.01 -4.67 16.80
CA ILE A 2 -7.79 -4.81 15.57
C ILE A 2 -8.90 -5.84 15.75
N ASP A 3 -9.95 -5.72 14.93
CA ASP A 3 -11.05 -6.68 14.91
C ASP A 3 -10.71 -7.82 13.93
N VAL A 4 -10.23 -8.94 14.47
CA VAL A 4 -9.86 -10.10 13.67
C VAL A 4 -11.05 -10.86 13.08
N ASP A 5 -12.27 -10.58 13.56
CA ASP A 5 -13.48 -11.13 12.95
C ASP A 5 -13.87 -10.33 11.71
N HIS A 6 -13.55 -9.05 11.70
CA HIS A 6 -13.77 -8.16 10.55
C HIS A 6 -12.63 -8.29 9.52
N PHE A 7 -11.37 -8.30 9.99
CA PHE A 7 -10.18 -8.44 9.14
C PHE A 7 -9.67 -9.86 9.19
N SER A 8 -9.99 -10.64 8.17
CA SER A 8 -9.56 -12.01 7.99
C SER A 8 -9.43 -12.30 6.50
N PRO A 9 -8.67 -13.33 6.10
CA PRO A 9 -8.61 -13.71 4.70
C PRO A 9 -10.00 -14.02 4.15
N GLN A 10 -10.29 -13.50 2.97
CA GLN A 10 -11.56 -13.75 2.29
C GLN A 10 -11.35 -13.76 0.78
N ASP A 11 -12.31 -14.36 0.07
CA ASP A 11 -12.28 -14.43 -1.39
C ASP A 11 -12.58 -13.06 -1.97
N SER A 12 -11.66 -12.53 -2.78
CA SER A 12 -11.78 -11.25 -3.47
C SER A 12 -11.89 -11.41 -4.99
N THR A 13 -12.15 -12.62 -5.47
CA THR A 13 -12.18 -12.94 -6.92
C THR A 13 -13.14 -12.03 -7.68
N GLN A 14 -14.34 -11.81 -7.16
CA GLN A 14 -15.34 -10.96 -7.82
C GLN A 14 -14.92 -9.50 -7.85
N LEU A 15 -14.37 -8.99 -6.76
CA LEU A 15 -13.87 -7.61 -6.71
C LEU A 15 -12.71 -7.42 -7.69
N ARG A 16 -11.75 -8.33 -7.71
CA ARG A 16 -10.63 -8.28 -8.65
C ARG A 16 -11.11 -8.29 -10.10
N LYS A 17 -12.11 -9.11 -10.41
CA LYS A 17 -12.72 -9.16 -11.73
C LYS A 17 -13.37 -7.82 -12.08
N HIS A 18 -14.14 -7.27 -11.16
CA HIS A 18 -14.80 -5.98 -11.33
C HIS A 18 -13.79 -4.85 -11.59
N LEU A 19 -12.64 -4.91 -10.94
CA LEU A 19 -11.58 -3.91 -11.08
C LEU A 19 -10.62 -4.19 -12.26
N GLY A 20 -10.80 -5.30 -12.98
CA GLY A 20 -9.93 -5.67 -14.09
C GLY A 20 -8.56 -6.19 -13.66
N LEU A 21 -8.45 -6.73 -12.46
CA LEU A 21 -7.18 -7.12 -11.85
C LEU A 21 -6.98 -8.64 -11.74
N GLU A 22 -7.74 -9.44 -12.47
CA GLU A 22 -7.74 -10.90 -12.34
C GLU A 22 -6.37 -11.54 -12.52
N ARG A 23 -5.56 -11.00 -13.44
CA ARG A 23 -4.24 -11.54 -13.79
C ARG A 23 -3.10 -10.65 -13.34
N LYS A 24 -3.37 -9.78 -12.39
CA LYS A 24 -2.37 -8.82 -11.92
C LYS A 24 -1.76 -9.27 -10.60
N LYS A 25 -0.51 -8.87 -10.38
CA LYS A 25 0.08 -8.87 -9.04
C LYS A 25 -0.30 -7.53 -8.42
N VAL A 26 -1.20 -7.57 -7.44
CA VAL A 26 -1.80 -6.36 -6.89
C VAL A 26 -1.06 -5.92 -5.63
N ILE A 27 -0.58 -4.69 -5.66
CA ILE A 27 -0.01 -4.00 -4.51
C ILE A 27 -1.11 -3.08 -4.00
N VAL A 28 -1.68 -3.37 -2.83
CA VAL A 28 -2.73 -2.53 -2.25
C VAL A 28 -2.16 -1.60 -1.20
N SER A 29 -2.61 -0.35 -1.21
CA SER A 29 -2.26 0.65 -0.22
C SER A 29 -3.53 1.33 0.25
N VAL A 30 -3.75 1.39 1.55
CA VAL A 30 -4.95 1.95 2.15
C VAL A 30 -4.56 3.02 3.15
N GLY A 31 -5.09 4.22 2.98
CA GLY A 31 -4.86 5.30 3.91
C GLY A 31 -5.23 6.65 3.32
N ARG A 32 -5.28 7.64 4.19
CA ARG A 32 -5.48 9.01 3.76
C ARG A 32 -4.35 9.43 2.81
N LEU A 33 -4.69 10.09 1.73
CA LEU A 33 -3.70 10.55 0.74
C LEU A 33 -3.03 11.83 1.25
N VAL A 34 -1.95 11.64 1.99
CA VAL A 34 -1.14 12.70 2.60
C VAL A 34 0.34 12.35 2.50
N HIS A 35 1.20 13.37 2.53
CA HIS A 35 2.64 13.22 2.33
C HIS A 35 3.28 12.12 3.21
N ARG A 36 2.94 12.07 4.49
CA ARG A 36 3.57 11.12 5.43
C ARG A 36 3.29 9.66 5.12
N LYS A 37 2.24 9.35 4.35
CA LYS A 37 1.88 7.97 4.01
C LYS A 37 2.77 7.35 2.94
N GLY A 38 3.56 8.16 2.24
CA GLY A 38 4.54 7.67 1.28
C GLY A 38 3.97 7.17 -0.04
N GLN A 39 2.72 7.48 -0.36
CA GLN A 39 2.11 7.04 -1.62
C GLN A 39 2.87 7.56 -2.85
N ASP A 40 3.44 8.75 -2.78
CA ASP A 40 4.24 9.32 -3.86
C ASP A 40 5.48 8.48 -4.15
N ARG A 41 6.18 8.05 -3.12
CA ARG A 41 7.37 7.20 -3.29
C ARG A 41 7.00 5.81 -3.80
N LEU A 42 5.85 5.30 -3.39
CA LEU A 42 5.34 4.04 -3.90
C LEU A 42 5.06 4.14 -5.42
N ILE A 43 4.41 5.21 -5.87
CA ILE A 43 4.19 5.46 -7.29
C ILE A 43 5.52 5.57 -8.04
N GLU A 44 6.46 6.35 -7.51
CA GLU A 44 7.77 6.55 -8.12
C GLU A 44 8.62 5.26 -8.18
N SER A 45 8.34 4.29 -7.31
CA SER A 45 9.01 2.99 -7.34
C SER A 45 8.41 2.01 -8.35
N MET A 46 7.22 2.29 -8.86
CA MET A 46 6.52 1.40 -9.79
C MET A 46 7.31 1.07 -11.06
N PRO A 47 8.02 2.00 -11.72
CA PRO A 47 8.82 1.65 -12.88
C PRO A 47 9.82 0.52 -12.61
N LYS A 48 10.47 0.53 -11.44
CA LYS A 48 11.41 -0.52 -11.04
C LYS A 48 10.71 -1.82 -10.72
N ILE A 49 9.54 -1.75 -10.08
CA ILE A 49 8.71 -2.93 -9.79
C ILE A 49 8.26 -3.58 -11.10
N LEU A 50 7.83 -2.79 -12.07
CA LEU A 50 7.36 -3.28 -13.37
C LEU A 50 8.45 -3.94 -14.20
N GLU A 51 9.71 -3.55 -14.03
CA GLU A 51 10.84 -4.24 -14.68
C GLU A 51 10.92 -5.71 -14.26
N LYS A 52 10.60 -6.01 -13.00
CA LYS A 52 10.66 -7.37 -12.44
C LYS A 52 9.32 -8.09 -12.53
N SER A 53 8.22 -7.34 -12.49
CA SER A 53 6.86 -7.86 -12.48
C SER A 53 6.00 -7.02 -13.42
N PRO A 54 5.99 -7.32 -14.74
CA PRO A 54 5.26 -6.50 -15.71
C PRO A 54 3.74 -6.43 -15.47
N ASP A 55 3.18 -7.39 -14.75
CA ASP A 55 1.76 -7.45 -14.38
C ASP A 55 1.47 -6.82 -13.01
N ALA A 56 2.43 -6.14 -12.40
CA ALA A 56 2.18 -5.41 -11.16
C ALA A 56 1.18 -4.28 -11.37
N HIS A 57 0.28 -4.12 -10.42
CA HIS A 57 -0.72 -3.05 -10.41
C HIS A 57 -0.88 -2.49 -9.02
N LEU A 58 -0.85 -1.16 -8.89
CA LEU A 58 -0.99 -0.47 -7.63
C LEU A 58 -2.45 -0.04 -7.43
N LEU A 59 -3.07 -0.58 -6.39
CA LEU A 59 -4.45 -0.28 -6.01
C LEU A 59 -4.43 0.63 -4.78
N MET A 60 -4.77 1.89 -4.97
CA MET A 60 -4.77 2.89 -3.90
C MET A 60 -6.18 3.16 -3.42
N VAL A 61 -6.41 2.91 -2.14
CA VAL A 61 -7.71 3.10 -1.48
C VAL A 61 -7.60 4.23 -0.46
N GLY A 62 -8.46 5.22 -0.58
CA GLY A 62 -8.49 6.37 0.30
C GLY A 62 -8.62 7.67 -0.47
N GLN A 63 -8.77 8.75 0.28
CA GLN A 63 -8.84 10.10 -0.26
C GLN A 63 -8.03 11.06 0.60
N GLY A 64 -7.71 12.22 0.08
CA GLY A 64 -6.97 13.23 0.81
C GLY A 64 -6.43 14.33 -0.09
N PRO A 65 -5.86 15.38 0.51
CA PRO A 65 -5.41 16.55 -0.25
C PRO A 65 -4.24 16.26 -1.20
N TYR A 66 -3.58 15.11 -1.06
CA TYR A 66 -2.42 14.76 -1.88
C TYR A 66 -2.80 14.09 -3.21
N LEU A 67 -4.08 13.82 -3.44
CA LEU A 67 -4.55 13.09 -4.64
C LEU A 67 -4.08 13.75 -5.94
N GLU A 68 -4.22 15.06 -6.07
CA GLU A 68 -3.84 15.78 -7.28
C GLU A 68 -2.35 15.61 -7.60
N HIS A 69 -1.50 15.71 -6.58
CA HIS A 69 -0.07 15.51 -6.72
C HIS A 69 0.24 14.06 -7.16
N LEU A 70 -0.42 13.09 -6.53
CA LEU A 70 -0.23 11.68 -6.85
C LEU A 70 -0.68 11.37 -8.29
N ALA A 71 -1.79 11.94 -8.73
CA ALA A 71 -2.28 11.76 -10.09
C ALA A 71 -1.28 12.33 -11.12
N LYS A 72 -0.65 13.46 -10.80
CA LYS A 72 0.40 14.04 -11.66
C LYS A 72 1.62 13.12 -11.76
N LEU A 73 2.03 12.50 -10.65
CA LEU A 73 3.14 11.55 -10.65
C LEU A 73 2.83 10.32 -11.52
N VAL A 74 1.62 9.83 -11.46
CA VAL A 74 1.17 8.72 -12.31
C VAL A 74 1.30 9.09 -13.78
N ALA A 75 0.83 10.29 -14.16
CA ALA A 75 0.89 10.76 -15.53
C ALA A 75 2.35 10.97 -16.01
N ILE A 76 3.18 11.63 -15.19
CA ILE A 76 4.59 11.90 -15.52
C ILE A 76 5.37 10.62 -15.74
N ASN A 77 5.09 9.58 -14.96
CA ASN A 77 5.78 8.30 -15.03
C ASN A 77 5.11 7.29 -15.98
N ASN A 78 4.10 7.71 -16.74
CA ASN A 78 3.38 6.85 -17.69
C ASN A 78 2.78 5.60 -17.03
N LEU A 79 2.19 5.77 -15.84
CA LEU A 79 1.68 4.67 -15.02
C LEU A 79 0.14 4.58 -15.02
N SER A 80 -0.55 5.27 -15.92
CA SER A 80 -2.02 5.35 -15.90
C SER A 80 -2.70 3.98 -15.99
N GLU A 81 -2.07 3.00 -16.66
CA GLU A 81 -2.60 1.64 -16.76
C GLU A 81 -2.18 0.74 -15.60
N HIS A 82 -1.31 1.21 -14.72
CA HIS A 82 -0.70 0.43 -13.64
C HIS A 82 -1.08 0.92 -12.24
N VAL A 83 -1.88 1.97 -12.14
CA VAL A 83 -2.31 2.56 -10.87
C VAL A 83 -3.79 2.86 -10.92
N SER A 84 -4.53 2.42 -9.91
CA SER A 84 -5.96 2.73 -9.75
C SER A 84 -6.16 3.51 -8.45
N PHE A 85 -6.89 4.61 -8.55
CA PHE A 85 -7.33 5.38 -7.38
C PHE A 85 -8.81 5.06 -7.13
N ILE A 86 -9.09 4.40 -6.02
CA ILE A 86 -10.46 3.96 -5.68
C ILE A 86 -11.24 5.05 -4.97
N GLY A 87 -10.55 5.93 -4.24
CA GLY A 87 -11.20 6.89 -3.37
C GLY A 87 -11.57 6.28 -2.03
N ARG A 88 -12.46 6.95 -1.31
CA ARG A 88 -12.92 6.50 -0.01
C ARG A 88 -13.92 5.36 -0.15
N ILE A 89 -13.75 4.33 0.69
CA ILE A 89 -14.70 3.22 0.80
C ILE A 89 -15.23 3.16 2.23
N GLN A 90 -16.30 2.39 2.43
CA GLN A 90 -16.87 2.18 3.77
C GLN A 90 -16.02 1.17 4.54
N TYR A 91 -16.00 1.30 5.85
CA TYR A 91 -15.27 0.38 6.73
C TYR A 91 -15.67 -1.09 6.49
N ALA A 92 -16.96 -1.34 6.24
CA ALA A 92 -17.47 -2.68 5.96
C ALA A 92 -16.84 -3.31 4.71
N GLU A 93 -16.42 -2.50 3.73
CA GLU A 93 -15.81 -2.96 2.48
C GLU A 93 -14.29 -3.11 2.57
N LEU A 94 -13.68 -2.53 3.60
CA LEU A 94 -12.22 -2.44 3.69
C LEU A 94 -11.53 -3.81 3.63
N PRO A 95 -11.98 -4.85 4.36
CA PRO A 95 -11.32 -6.16 4.29
C PRO A 95 -11.31 -6.75 2.88
N GLU A 96 -12.37 -6.58 2.12
CA GLU A 96 -12.45 -7.09 0.75
C GLU A 96 -11.42 -6.41 -0.15
N TYR A 97 -11.27 -5.08 -0.03
CA TYR A 97 -10.26 -4.35 -0.82
C TYR A 97 -8.85 -4.73 -0.42
N ILE A 98 -8.57 -4.92 0.86
CA ILE A 98 -7.26 -5.40 1.30
C ILE A 98 -7.00 -6.80 0.74
N CYS A 99 -7.95 -7.71 0.85
CA CYS A 99 -7.81 -9.07 0.34
C CYS A 99 -7.72 -9.14 -1.20
N ALA A 100 -8.08 -8.08 -1.91
CA ALA A 100 -7.85 -7.99 -3.35
C ALA A 100 -6.37 -7.81 -3.70
N GLY A 101 -5.53 -7.44 -2.73
CA GLY A 101 -4.09 -7.31 -2.91
C GLY A 101 -3.35 -8.62 -2.70
N ASP A 102 -2.16 -8.70 -3.28
CA ASP A 102 -1.19 -9.76 -3.03
C ASP A 102 -0.15 -9.31 -2.00
N VAL A 103 0.12 -8.01 -1.95
CA VAL A 103 1.03 -7.35 -1.01
C VAL A 103 0.37 -6.06 -0.56
N PHE A 104 0.48 -5.73 0.72
CA PHE A 104 0.11 -4.43 1.24
C PHE A 104 1.36 -3.56 1.36
N ALA A 105 1.33 -2.35 0.83
CA ALA A 105 2.47 -1.43 0.92
C ALA A 105 2.02 -0.03 1.30
N MET A 106 2.68 0.54 2.30
CA MET A 106 2.55 1.95 2.65
C MET A 106 3.87 2.40 3.28
N PRO A 107 4.82 2.87 2.45
CA PRO A 107 6.16 3.24 2.93
C PRO A 107 6.13 4.61 3.61
N SER A 108 5.44 4.70 4.73
CA SER A 108 5.28 5.95 5.47
C SER A 108 6.61 6.51 5.93
N ARG A 109 6.64 7.82 6.08
CA ARG A 109 7.82 8.57 6.47
C ARG A 109 7.45 9.68 7.45
N SER A 110 8.42 10.12 8.24
CA SER A 110 8.27 11.30 9.09
C SER A 110 8.48 12.56 8.26
N ARG A 111 7.85 13.64 8.69
CA ARG A 111 7.90 14.94 8.02
C ARG A 111 8.02 16.04 9.08
N LEU A 112 8.47 17.24 8.68
CA LEU A 112 8.57 18.41 9.53
C LEU A 112 9.41 18.14 10.79
N ALA A 113 10.61 17.58 10.60
CA ALA A 113 11.56 17.26 11.69
C ALA A 113 10.92 16.40 12.80
N GLY A 114 10.06 15.47 12.40
CA GLY A 114 9.40 14.56 13.36
C GLY A 114 8.07 15.06 13.89
N LEU A 115 7.60 16.22 13.46
CA LEU A 115 6.28 16.74 13.85
C LEU A 115 5.13 15.98 13.18
N GLU A 116 5.39 15.38 12.02
CA GLU A 116 4.44 14.49 11.34
C GLU A 116 5.06 13.10 11.25
N VAL A 117 4.57 12.17 12.03
CA VAL A 117 5.02 10.79 12.04
C VAL A 117 3.80 9.86 11.91
N GLU A 118 4.04 8.63 11.42
CA GLU A 118 3.01 7.60 11.43
C GLU A 118 2.73 7.19 12.89
N GLY A 119 1.45 7.02 13.24
CA GLY A 119 1.05 6.50 14.54
C GLY A 119 1.38 5.02 14.70
N LEU A 120 0.50 4.25 15.33
CA LEU A 120 0.70 2.80 15.52
C LEU A 120 0.70 2.01 14.22
N GLY A 121 0.13 2.57 13.15
CA GLY A 121 0.04 1.85 11.88
C GLY A 121 -0.96 0.71 11.94
N ILE A 122 -2.15 0.96 12.47
CA ILE A 122 -3.22 -0.05 12.61
C ILE A 122 -3.51 -0.74 11.29
N VAL A 123 -3.43 -0.03 10.16
CA VAL A 123 -3.71 -0.60 8.85
C VAL A 123 -2.75 -1.72 8.48
N TYR A 124 -1.50 -1.68 8.96
CA TYR A 124 -0.55 -2.78 8.74
C TYR A 124 -1.00 -4.06 9.43
N LEU A 125 -1.54 -3.91 10.65
CA LEU A 125 -2.09 -5.05 11.42
C LEU A 125 -3.34 -5.59 10.75
N GLU A 126 -4.18 -4.73 10.21
CA GLU A 126 -5.38 -5.10 9.46
C GLU A 126 -5.00 -5.90 8.21
N ALA A 127 -3.99 -5.44 7.47
CA ALA A 127 -3.49 -6.15 6.28
C ALA A 127 -2.90 -7.51 6.64
N SER A 128 -2.11 -7.58 7.72
CA SER A 128 -1.56 -8.85 8.21
C SER A 128 -2.67 -9.82 8.63
N ALA A 129 -3.72 -9.32 9.28
CA ALA A 129 -4.87 -10.13 9.66
C ALA A 129 -5.62 -10.69 8.43
N CYS A 130 -5.61 -9.96 7.32
CA CYS A 130 -6.16 -10.44 6.05
C CYS A 130 -5.24 -11.41 5.31
N GLY A 131 -4.07 -11.68 5.86
CA GLY A 131 -3.13 -12.65 5.29
C GLY A 131 -2.13 -12.08 4.31
N LEU A 132 -2.01 -10.75 4.18
CA LEU A 132 -1.08 -10.14 3.25
C LEU A 132 0.28 -9.88 3.91
N PRO A 133 1.38 -10.12 3.18
CA PRO A 133 2.67 -9.58 3.58
C PRO A 133 2.65 -8.06 3.44
N VAL A 134 3.40 -7.37 4.30
CA VAL A 134 3.34 -5.92 4.45
C VAL A 134 4.70 -5.29 4.19
N VAL A 135 4.71 -4.18 3.45
CA VAL A 135 5.87 -3.29 3.34
C VAL A 135 5.50 -1.99 4.04
N ALA A 136 6.15 -1.72 5.17
CA ALA A 136 5.92 -0.53 5.99
C ALA A 136 7.13 0.39 5.96
N GLY A 137 6.90 1.69 6.10
CA GLY A 137 7.99 2.66 6.27
C GLY A 137 8.45 2.74 7.72
N ALA A 138 9.72 3.09 7.92
CA ALA A 138 10.31 3.26 9.24
C ALA A 138 9.93 4.63 9.84
N SER A 139 8.65 4.79 10.20
CA SER A 139 8.11 6.04 10.73
C SER A 139 7.19 5.77 11.92
N GLY A 140 7.40 6.48 13.01
CA GLY A 140 6.56 6.40 14.21
C GLY A 140 6.40 4.98 14.72
N GLY A 141 5.16 4.57 14.96
CA GLY A 141 4.81 3.23 15.41
C GLY A 141 4.70 2.19 14.31
N ALA A 142 4.88 2.56 13.04
CA ALA A 142 4.77 1.63 11.93
C ALA A 142 5.72 0.42 12.06
N PRO A 143 7.01 0.57 12.44
CA PRO A 143 7.88 -0.58 12.61
C PRO A 143 7.41 -1.58 13.66
N ASP A 144 6.67 -1.13 14.67
CA ASP A 144 6.16 -2.01 15.73
C ASP A 144 4.99 -2.87 15.25
N ALA A 145 4.37 -2.52 14.15
CA ALA A 145 3.26 -3.25 13.56
C ALA A 145 3.71 -4.38 12.61
N VAL A 146 5.01 -4.50 12.35
CA VAL A 146 5.56 -5.46 11.39
C VAL A 146 6.69 -6.25 12.05
N LEU A 147 6.60 -7.58 11.96
CA LEU A 147 7.69 -8.47 12.34
C LEU A 147 8.59 -8.68 11.13
N GLN A 148 9.77 -8.07 11.15
CA GLN A 148 10.71 -8.06 10.03
C GLN A 148 11.01 -9.48 9.55
N GLY A 149 10.75 -9.73 8.25
CA GLY A 149 10.97 -11.03 7.63
C GLY A 149 9.91 -12.07 7.94
N VAL A 150 8.92 -11.77 8.78
CA VAL A 150 7.83 -12.69 9.16
C VAL A 150 6.50 -12.19 8.63
N THR A 151 6.02 -11.02 9.08
CA THR A 151 4.76 -10.43 8.58
C THR A 151 5.00 -9.44 7.45
N GLY A 152 6.25 -9.04 7.24
CA GLY A 152 6.60 -8.11 6.17
C GLY A 152 7.98 -7.54 6.33
N LEU A 153 8.20 -6.40 5.69
CA LEU A 153 9.48 -5.70 5.67
C LEU A 153 9.28 -4.23 6.03
N VAL A 154 10.21 -3.69 6.80
CA VAL A 154 10.27 -2.26 7.12
C VAL A 154 11.36 -1.64 6.26
N VAL A 155 11.01 -0.56 5.55
CA VAL A 155 11.90 0.11 4.61
C VAL A 155 12.04 1.60 4.93
N ASP A 156 13.08 2.23 4.39
CA ASP A 156 13.17 3.68 4.34
C ASP A 156 12.16 4.20 3.32
N GLY A 157 11.14 4.91 3.78
CA GLY A 157 10.08 5.46 2.94
C GLY A 157 10.54 6.50 1.91
N ASN A 158 11.81 6.90 1.92
CA ASN A 158 12.40 7.81 0.94
C ASN A 158 13.34 7.10 -0.04
N ASN A 159 13.54 5.78 0.11
CA ASN A 159 14.44 5.02 -0.74
C ASN A 159 13.67 4.17 -1.74
N LEU A 160 13.61 4.61 -3.00
CA LEU A 160 12.84 3.94 -4.06
C LEU A 160 13.33 2.53 -4.34
N ASP A 161 14.65 2.30 -4.33
CA ASP A 161 15.22 0.99 -4.59
C ASP A 161 14.85 0.00 -3.49
N GLU A 162 14.89 0.44 -2.23
CA GLU A 162 14.54 -0.38 -1.08
C GLU A 162 13.06 -0.75 -1.10
N ILE A 163 12.18 0.21 -1.44
CA ILE A 163 10.74 -0.03 -1.59
C ILE A 163 10.48 -1.07 -2.69
N ALA A 164 11.07 -0.87 -3.86
CA ALA A 164 10.86 -1.75 -5.01
C ALA A 164 11.38 -3.17 -4.73
N GLU A 165 12.55 -3.29 -4.11
CA GLU A 165 13.13 -4.58 -3.76
C GLU A 165 12.30 -5.31 -2.71
N ALA A 166 11.81 -4.63 -1.69
CA ALA A 166 10.97 -5.22 -0.66
C ALA A 166 9.67 -5.77 -1.28
N ILE A 167 9.02 -5.04 -2.15
CA ILE A 167 7.80 -5.47 -2.82
C ILE A 167 8.08 -6.69 -3.73
N ALA A 168 9.18 -6.66 -4.46
CA ALA A 168 9.55 -7.76 -5.36
C ALA A 168 9.88 -9.05 -4.60
N THR A 169 10.34 -8.94 -3.35
CA THR A 169 10.67 -10.09 -2.50
C THR A 169 9.43 -10.81 -1.96
N LEU A 170 8.35 -10.09 -1.78
CA LEU A 170 7.10 -10.60 -1.23
C LEU A 170 6.12 -10.98 -2.35
#